data_105a3308b18c658a2d28d3c014458bd9
#
_entry.id   105a3308b18c658a2d28d3c014458bd9
#
_cell.length_a   1.000
_cell.length_b   1.000
_cell.length_c   1.000
_cell.angle_alpha   90.00
_cell.angle_beta   90.00
_cell.angle_gamma   90.00
#
_symmetry.space_group_name_H-M   'P 1'
#
loop_
_entity.id
_entity.type
_entity.pdbx_description
1 polymer ?
#
loop_
_entity_poly.entity_id
_entity_poly.type
_entity_poly.pdbx_seq_one_letter_code
_entity_poly.pdbx_strand_id
1 'polypeptide(L)'
;MKKIIKKTNLTFVTFFGTGYIKIASGTFASLFTSIIFFYLFRLYISILNFPFICLILLLVFTYSLYAIKNIENEFEEVDARQIVIDEVVGQAIPILFIEYIAYLQTQSFGADLYLYVVSFILFRFFDIFKFFPIKYFDKNYKNSFGILFDDVLAGIYTLIILLFLVFVTT
;
A
#
# COMPACT_ATOMS: atom_id res chain seq x y z
N MET A 1 -8.50 28.80 3.94
CA MET A 1 -7.62 27.77 4.52
C MET A 1 -8.29 26.38 4.58
N LYS A 2 -9.44 26.20 5.24
CA LYS A 2 -10.14 24.89 5.32
C LYS A 2 -10.41 24.23 3.95
N LYS A 3 -10.84 25.00 2.92
CA LYS A 3 -11.11 24.48 1.56
C LYS A 3 -9.85 23.94 0.86
N ILE A 4 -8.69 24.56 1.11
CA ILE A 4 -7.40 24.11 0.53
C ILE A 4 -6.99 22.80 1.17
N ILE A 5 -7.00 22.70 2.51
CA ILE A 5 -6.65 21.48 3.27
C ILE A 5 -7.53 20.32 2.80
N LYS A 6 -8.84 20.55 2.67
CA LYS A 6 -9.79 19.54 2.19
C LYS A 6 -9.44 19.04 0.78
N LYS A 7 -9.14 19.96 -0.15
CA LYS A 7 -8.74 19.59 -1.51
C LYS A 7 -7.43 18.80 -1.52
N THR A 8 -6.45 19.20 -0.70
CA THR A 8 -5.18 18.48 -0.56
C THR A 8 -5.41 17.06 -0.03
N ASN A 9 -6.21 16.91 1.05
CA ASN A 9 -6.54 15.59 1.61
C ASN A 9 -7.25 14.73 0.56
N LEU A 10 -8.22 15.27 -0.17
CA LEU A 10 -8.94 14.56 -1.22
C LEU A 10 -7.98 14.06 -2.33
N THR A 11 -7.11 14.94 -2.82
CA THR A 11 -6.10 14.57 -3.84
C THR A 11 -5.16 13.49 -3.31
N PHE A 12 -4.78 13.56 -2.05
CA PHE A 12 -3.90 12.59 -1.41
C PHE A 12 -4.58 11.21 -1.26
N VAL A 13 -5.78 11.14 -0.66
CA VAL A 13 -6.45 9.85 -0.40
C VAL A 13 -6.93 9.17 -1.67
N THR A 14 -7.20 9.95 -2.74
CA THR A 14 -7.53 9.41 -4.06
C THR A 14 -6.30 9.06 -4.89
N PHE A 15 -5.11 9.09 -4.28
CA PHE A 15 -3.83 8.88 -4.94
C PHE A 15 -3.75 9.64 -6.28
N PHE A 16 -3.78 10.96 -6.16
CA PHE A 16 -3.75 11.91 -7.29
C PHE A 16 -4.87 11.70 -8.32
N GLY A 17 -6.02 11.22 -7.87
CA GLY A 17 -7.21 11.02 -8.71
C GLY A 17 -7.37 9.60 -9.26
N THR A 18 -6.44 8.67 -8.99
CA THR A 18 -6.56 7.25 -9.35
C THR A 18 -7.84 6.63 -8.80
N GLY A 19 -8.26 7.03 -7.59
CA GLY A 19 -9.51 6.60 -6.97
C GLY A 19 -10.78 6.91 -7.76
N TYR A 20 -10.74 7.84 -8.72
CA TYR A 20 -11.88 8.13 -9.59
C TYR A 20 -11.99 7.23 -10.82
N ILE A 21 -11.05 6.30 -11.02
CA ILE A 21 -11.16 5.28 -12.06
C ILE A 21 -12.40 4.43 -11.76
N LYS A 22 -13.30 4.32 -12.74
CA LYS A 22 -14.62 3.70 -12.55
C LYS A 22 -14.58 2.20 -12.23
N ILE A 23 -13.55 1.51 -12.67
CA ILE A 23 -13.42 0.05 -12.52
C ILE A 23 -12.10 -0.23 -11.82
N ALA A 24 -12.16 -0.98 -10.70
CA ALA A 24 -10.99 -1.48 -9.98
C ALA A 24 -9.95 -0.39 -9.58
N SER A 25 -10.42 0.76 -9.05
CA SER A 25 -9.55 1.89 -8.63
C SER A 25 -8.39 1.45 -7.74
N GLY A 26 -8.64 0.60 -6.74
CA GLY A 26 -7.62 0.05 -5.85
C GLY A 26 -6.60 -0.83 -6.57
N THR A 27 -7.01 -1.61 -7.58
CA THR A 27 -6.09 -2.40 -8.40
C THR A 27 -5.11 -1.49 -9.17
N PHE A 28 -5.61 -0.36 -9.71
CA PHE A 28 -4.74 0.62 -10.35
C PHE A 28 -3.82 1.31 -9.35
N ALA A 29 -4.29 1.64 -8.16
CA ALA A 29 -3.46 2.23 -7.11
C ALA A 29 -2.32 1.29 -6.69
N SER A 30 -2.62 0.01 -6.42
CA SER A 30 -1.62 -1.02 -6.10
C SER A 30 -0.63 -1.23 -7.25
N LEU A 31 -1.10 -1.26 -8.50
CA LEU A 31 -0.26 -1.40 -9.69
C LEU A 31 0.69 -0.20 -9.84
N PHE A 32 0.18 1.01 -9.75
CA PHE A 32 1.01 2.22 -9.82
C PHE A 32 2.03 2.27 -8.69
N THR A 33 1.65 1.87 -7.47
CA THR A 33 2.58 1.73 -6.35
C THR A 33 3.72 0.77 -6.72
N SER A 34 3.40 -0.41 -7.24
CA SER A 34 4.41 -1.39 -7.65
C SER A 34 5.34 -0.85 -8.72
N ILE A 35 4.81 -0.18 -9.73
CA ILE A 35 5.60 0.43 -10.82
C ILE A 35 6.52 1.55 -10.28
N ILE A 36 5.98 2.44 -9.45
CA ILE A 36 6.75 3.55 -8.87
C ILE A 36 7.91 3.02 -8.03
N PHE A 37 7.65 2.05 -7.15
CA PHE A 37 8.69 1.48 -6.29
C PHE A 37 9.72 0.70 -7.11
N PHE A 38 9.31 -0.05 -8.16
CA PHE A 38 10.22 -0.77 -9.04
C PHE A 38 11.28 0.15 -9.67
N TYR A 39 10.85 1.29 -10.22
CA TYR A 39 11.79 2.26 -10.78
C TYR A 39 12.56 3.05 -9.72
N LEU A 40 11.91 3.38 -8.61
CA LEU A 40 12.53 4.10 -7.50
C LEU A 40 13.74 3.33 -6.95
N PHE A 41 13.56 2.04 -6.65
CA PHE A 41 14.64 1.20 -6.11
C PHE A 41 15.76 0.95 -7.12
N ARG A 42 15.45 0.80 -8.40
CA ARG A 42 16.47 0.57 -9.43
C ARG A 42 17.30 1.82 -9.76
N LEU A 43 16.72 3.00 -9.65
CA LEU A 43 17.36 4.23 -10.15
C LEU A 43 17.96 5.09 -9.05
N TYR A 44 17.39 5.07 -7.83
CA TYR A 44 17.68 6.12 -6.85
C TYR A 44 18.03 5.60 -5.46
N ILE A 45 17.65 4.37 -5.10
CA ILE A 45 17.78 3.94 -3.72
C ILE A 45 19.09 3.22 -3.46
N SER A 46 19.76 3.63 -2.38
CA SER A 46 20.88 2.93 -1.75
C SER A 46 20.49 2.51 -0.33
N ILE A 47 21.33 1.70 0.31
CA ILE A 47 21.09 1.26 1.69
C ILE A 47 20.96 2.42 2.68
N LEU A 48 21.66 3.51 2.45
CA LEU A 48 21.57 4.70 3.30
C LEU A 48 20.19 5.37 3.21
N ASN A 49 19.50 5.22 2.07
CA ASN A 49 18.19 5.83 1.84
C ASN A 49 17.03 4.91 2.26
N PHE A 50 17.27 3.61 2.45
CA PHE A 50 16.21 2.66 2.81
C PHE A 50 15.45 3.03 4.09
N PRO A 51 16.09 3.41 5.21
CA PRO A 51 15.40 3.85 6.42
C PRO A 51 14.50 5.07 6.18
N PHE A 52 14.91 5.99 5.29
CA PHE A 52 14.09 7.16 4.93
C PHE A 52 12.81 6.76 4.20
N ILE A 53 12.86 5.74 3.34
CA ILE A 53 11.65 5.23 2.67
C ILE A 53 10.70 4.61 3.68
N CYS A 54 11.21 3.81 4.63
CA CYS A 54 10.41 3.27 5.73
C CYS A 54 9.77 4.39 6.56
N LEU A 55 10.53 5.45 6.86
CA LEU A 55 10.01 6.63 7.56
C LEU A 55 8.94 7.35 6.74
N ILE A 56 9.16 7.54 5.44
CA ILE A 56 8.15 8.15 4.54
C ILE A 56 6.88 7.31 4.53
N LEU A 57 6.97 5.98 4.43
CA LEU A 57 5.79 5.11 4.48
C LEU A 57 5.04 5.25 5.80
N LEU A 58 5.75 5.33 6.93
CA LEU A 58 5.15 5.58 8.24
C LEU A 58 4.45 6.94 8.30
N LEU A 59 5.05 7.98 7.73
CA LEU A 59 4.43 9.32 7.63
C LEU A 59 3.21 9.30 6.71
N VAL A 60 3.28 8.59 5.57
CA VAL A 60 2.13 8.40 4.68
C VAL A 60 1.01 7.70 5.43
N PHE A 61 1.29 6.60 6.14
CA PHE A 61 0.30 5.88 6.95
C PHE A 61 -0.36 6.80 7.99
N THR A 62 0.44 7.51 8.79
CA THR A 62 -0.10 8.40 9.84
C THR A 62 -0.89 9.57 9.26
N TYR A 63 -0.41 10.15 8.15
CA TYR A 63 -1.14 11.22 7.46
C TYR A 63 -2.43 10.70 6.81
N SER A 64 -2.45 9.46 6.32
CA SER A 64 -3.66 8.83 5.76
C SER A 64 -4.77 8.73 6.80
N LEU A 65 -4.47 8.34 8.04
CA LEU A 65 -5.44 8.34 9.14
C LEU A 65 -6.09 9.70 9.34
N TYR A 66 -5.29 10.76 9.33
CA TYR A 66 -5.77 12.14 9.47
C TYR A 66 -6.57 12.58 8.24
N ALA A 67 -6.05 12.31 7.04
CA ALA A 67 -6.66 12.77 5.79
C ALA A 67 -8.02 12.12 5.54
N ILE A 68 -8.14 10.79 5.71
CA ILE A 68 -9.40 10.06 5.57
C ILE A 68 -10.45 10.61 6.56
N LYS A 69 -10.09 10.76 7.84
CA LYS A 69 -10.99 11.32 8.86
C LYS A 69 -11.52 12.71 8.50
N ASN A 70 -10.70 13.55 7.86
CA ASN A 70 -11.09 14.91 7.48
C ASN A 70 -12.00 14.99 6.25
N ILE A 71 -12.09 13.91 5.46
CA ILE A 71 -12.88 13.89 4.23
C ILE A 71 -14.01 12.86 4.25
N GLU A 72 -14.19 12.12 5.34
CA GLU A 72 -15.24 11.09 5.46
C GLU A 72 -16.65 11.60 5.13
N ASN A 73 -16.93 12.88 5.42
CA ASN A 73 -18.20 13.54 5.09
C ASN A 73 -18.33 13.98 3.63
N GLU A 74 -17.32 13.79 2.79
CA GLU A 74 -17.35 14.14 1.36
C GLU A 74 -17.89 13.02 0.49
N PHE A 75 -17.95 11.82 1.04
CA PHE A 75 -18.42 10.64 0.37
C PHE A 75 -19.70 10.13 1.03
N GLU A 76 -20.50 9.37 0.29
CA GLU A 76 -21.73 8.75 0.79
C GLU A 76 -21.45 7.68 1.85
N GLU A 77 -20.28 7.03 1.73
CA GLU A 77 -19.80 5.99 2.64
C GLU A 77 -18.43 6.37 3.19
N VAL A 78 -18.14 5.97 4.43
CA VAL A 78 -16.85 6.23 5.09
C VAL A 78 -15.73 5.47 4.36
N ASP A 79 -16.01 4.25 3.92
CA ASP A 79 -15.15 3.40 3.11
C ASP A 79 -15.53 3.57 1.62
N ALA A 80 -15.31 4.76 1.12
CA ALA A 80 -15.66 5.10 -0.24
C ALA A 80 -14.61 4.54 -1.22
N ARG A 81 -15.07 3.92 -2.31
CA ARG A 81 -14.21 3.35 -3.38
C ARG A 81 -13.16 4.32 -3.94
N GLN A 82 -13.35 5.62 -3.76
CA GLN A 82 -12.42 6.66 -4.21
C GLN A 82 -11.21 6.81 -3.29
N ILE A 83 -11.28 6.31 -2.07
CA ILE A 83 -10.15 6.20 -1.16
C ILE A 83 -9.35 5.01 -1.63
N VAL A 84 -8.09 5.21 -1.99
CA VAL A 84 -7.17 4.19 -2.52
C VAL A 84 -5.75 4.34 -1.96
N ILE A 85 -5.59 5.21 -0.96
CA ILE A 85 -4.31 5.41 -0.28
C ILE A 85 -3.96 4.22 0.64
N ASP A 86 -4.94 3.49 1.11
CA ASP A 86 -4.86 2.25 1.87
C ASP A 86 -4.18 1.15 1.04
N GLU A 87 -4.59 0.97 -0.21
CA GLU A 87 -3.95 0.03 -1.13
C GLU A 87 -2.50 0.42 -1.46
N VAL A 88 -2.21 1.72 -1.51
CA VAL A 88 -0.83 2.20 -1.69
C VAL A 88 0.04 1.80 -0.49
N VAL A 89 -0.45 2.01 0.72
CA VAL A 89 0.26 1.66 1.96
C VAL A 89 0.39 0.14 2.07
N GLY A 90 -0.70 -0.61 1.87
CA GLY A 90 -0.71 -2.06 1.96
C GLY A 90 0.24 -2.73 0.96
N GLN A 91 0.21 -2.30 -0.31
CA GLN A 91 1.10 -2.82 -1.36
C GLN A 91 2.57 -2.45 -1.13
N ALA A 92 2.88 -1.31 -0.51
CA ALA A 92 4.26 -0.92 -0.23
C ALA A 92 4.95 -1.86 0.77
N ILE A 93 4.23 -2.46 1.71
CA ILE A 93 4.79 -3.35 2.74
C ILE A 93 5.54 -4.55 2.14
N PRO A 94 4.93 -5.42 1.31
CA PRO A 94 5.64 -6.55 0.71
C PRO A 94 6.72 -6.11 -0.27
N ILE A 95 6.57 -4.96 -0.95
CA ILE A 95 7.60 -4.42 -1.84
C ILE A 95 8.86 -4.04 -1.06
N LEU A 96 8.74 -3.31 0.03
CA LEU A 96 9.90 -2.98 0.87
C LEU A 96 10.62 -4.24 1.36
N PHE A 97 9.87 -5.29 1.64
CA PHE A 97 10.43 -6.56 2.06
C PHE A 97 11.23 -7.25 0.95
N ILE A 98 10.67 -7.42 -0.26
CA ILE A 98 11.40 -8.06 -1.38
C ILE A 98 12.65 -7.28 -1.76
N GLU A 99 12.62 -5.97 -1.69
CA GLU A 99 13.79 -5.12 -1.94
C GLU A 99 14.87 -5.28 -0.87
N TYR A 100 14.47 -5.37 0.40
CA TYR A 100 15.41 -5.63 1.49
C TYR A 100 16.07 -7.01 1.38
N ILE A 101 15.32 -8.05 1.00
CA ILE A 101 15.87 -9.39 0.75
C ILE A 101 16.82 -9.38 -0.45
N ALA A 102 16.46 -8.72 -1.55
CA ALA A 102 17.34 -8.57 -2.70
C ALA A 102 18.67 -7.91 -2.30
N TYR A 103 18.60 -6.86 -1.48
CA TYR A 103 19.80 -6.22 -0.96
C TYR A 103 20.66 -7.16 -0.10
N LEU A 104 20.04 -7.97 0.79
CA LEU A 104 20.80 -8.91 1.61
C LEU A 104 21.52 -9.98 0.78
N GLN A 105 20.94 -10.40 -0.33
CA GLN A 105 21.50 -11.42 -1.20
C GLN A 105 22.58 -10.88 -2.15
N THR A 106 22.38 -9.69 -2.69
CA THR A 106 23.20 -9.15 -3.79
C THR A 106 24.00 -7.89 -3.42
N GLN A 107 23.81 -7.35 -2.22
CA GLN A 107 24.31 -6.05 -1.76
C GLN A 107 23.84 -4.86 -2.62
N SER A 108 22.75 -5.07 -3.39
CA SER A 108 22.12 -4.04 -4.21
C SER A 108 20.59 -4.15 -4.14
N PHE A 109 19.91 -3.01 -4.25
CA PHE A 109 18.46 -3.01 -4.44
C PHE A 109 18.10 -3.28 -5.91
N GLY A 110 16.88 -3.67 -6.16
CA GLY A 110 16.34 -3.98 -7.47
C GLY A 110 15.94 -5.44 -7.59
N ALA A 111 15.01 -5.84 -6.73
CA ALA A 111 14.39 -7.17 -6.79
C ALA A 111 13.82 -7.46 -8.19
N ASP A 112 13.81 -8.72 -8.57
CA ASP A 112 13.33 -9.15 -9.88
C ASP A 112 11.87 -8.74 -10.13
N LEU A 113 11.57 -8.37 -11.37
CA LEU A 113 10.21 -8.01 -11.81
C LEU A 113 9.19 -9.11 -11.45
N TYR A 114 9.60 -10.37 -11.51
CA TYR A 114 8.75 -11.49 -11.12
C TYR A 114 8.25 -11.37 -9.67
N LEU A 115 9.12 -10.99 -8.73
CA LEU A 115 8.73 -10.80 -7.32
C LEU A 115 7.74 -9.65 -7.15
N TYR A 116 7.88 -8.59 -7.92
CA TYR A 116 6.90 -7.48 -7.93
C TYR A 116 5.53 -7.95 -8.45
N VAL A 117 5.51 -8.73 -9.54
CA VAL A 117 4.27 -9.28 -10.09
C VAL A 117 3.61 -10.23 -9.10
N VAL A 118 4.37 -11.13 -8.49
CA VAL A 118 3.85 -12.06 -7.46
C VAL A 118 3.33 -11.29 -6.25
N SER A 119 4.10 -10.30 -5.76
CA SER A 119 3.67 -9.43 -4.65
C SER A 119 2.34 -8.73 -4.95
N PHE A 120 2.20 -8.15 -6.15
CA PHE A 120 0.97 -7.49 -6.58
C PHE A 120 -0.22 -8.46 -6.62
N ILE A 121 -0.05 -9.63 -7.23
CA ILE A 121 -1.14 -10.62 -7.34
C ILE A 121 -1.57 -11.11 -5.95
N LEU A 122 -0.61 -11.45 -5.08
CA LEU A 122 -0.90 -11.91 -3.72
C LEU A 122 -1.59 -10.83 -2.87
N PHE A 123 -1.10 -9.59 -2.94
CA PHE A 123 -1.72 -8.49 -2.22
C PHE A 123 -3.17 -8.32 -2.65
N ARG A 124 -3.45 -8.23 -3.95
CA ARG A 124 -4.82 -8.12 -4.47
C ARG A 124 -5.69 -9.32 -4.10
N PHE A 125 -5.11 -10.50 -4.07
CA PHE A 125 -5.82 -11.71 -3.62
C PHE A 125 -6.28 -11.57 -2.17
N PHE A 126 -5.39 -11.21 -1.25
CA PHE A 126 -5.75 -11.08 0.18
C PHE A 126 -6.69 -9.91 0.45
N ASP A 127 -6.50 -8.79 -0.22
CA ASP A 127 -7.36 -7.62 -0.10
C ASP A 127 -8.79 -7.89 -0.61
N ILE A 128 -8.96 -8.57 -1.74
CA ILE A 128 -10.29 -8.87 -2.30
C ILE A 128 -11.01 -9.95 -1.49
N PHE A 129 -10.33 -11.05 -1.15
CA PHE A 129 -10.95 -12.19 -0.44
C PHE A 129 -11.11 -11.97 1.06
N LYS A 130 -10.33 -11.05 1.64
CA LYS A 130 -10.41 -10.62 3.04
C LYS A 130 -10.53 -11.80 4.02
N PHE A 131 -9.51 -12.68 4.04
CA PHE A 131 -9.46 -13.79 5.00
C PHE A 131 -9.46 -13.26 6.46
N PHE A 132 -9.85 -14.12 7.42
CA PHE A 132 -9.69 -13.76 8.83
C PHE A 132 -8.19 -13.54 9.16
N PRO A 133 -7.79 -12.47 9.86
CA PRO A 133 -8.63 -11.46 10.53
C PRO A 133 -8.99 -10.22 9.67
N ILE A 134 -8.55 -10.09 8.42
CA ILE A 134 -8.81 -8.92 7.55
C ILE A 134 -10.31 -8.61 7.51
N LYS A 135 -11.12 -9.63 7.21
CA LYS A 135 -12.59 -9.51 7.17
C LYS A 135 -13.20 -9.04 8.49
N TYR A 136 -12.59 -9.37 9.62
CA TYR A 136 -13.04 -8.91 10.93
C TYR A 136 -12.83 -7.41 11.09
N PHE A 137 -11.66 -6.89 10.70
CA PHE A 137 -11.36 -5.47 10.76
C PHE A 137 -12.22 -4.68 9.78
N ASP A 138 -12.33 -5.11 8.53
CA ASP A 138 -13.18 -4.51 7.51
C ASP A 138 -14.65 -4.37 7.96
N LYS A 139 -15.19 -5.36 8.66
CA LYS A 139 -16.59 -5.33 9.11
C LYS A 139 -16.82 -4.50 10.35
N ASN A 140 -15.91 -4.53 11.33
CA ASN A 140 -16.13 -3.99 12.66
C ASN A 140 -15.57 -2.58 12.85
N TYR A 141 -14.63 -2.15 12.04
CA TYR A 141 -13.96 -0.86 12.17
C TYR A 141 -14.20 0.02 10.93
N LYS A 142 -15.42 0.57 10.81
CA LYS A 142 -15.81 1.50 9.75
C LYS A 142 -15.34 2.93 10.07
N ASN A 143 -14.03 3.10 10.17
CA ASN A 143 -13.36 4.38 10.41
C ASN A 143 -12.01 4.42 9.66
N SER A 144 -11.32 5.56 9.69
CA SER A 144 -10.04 5.76 9.01
C SER A 144 -8.97 4.72 9.39
N PHE A 145 -9.00 4.21 10.62
CA PHE A 145 -8.07 3.16 11.05
C PHE A 145 -8.41 1.81 10.40
N GLY A 146 -9.69 1.42 10.41
CA GLY A 146 -10.13 0.14 9.83
C GLY A 146 -9.84 0.05 8.34
N ILE A 147 -10.14 1.14 7.60
CA ILE A 147 -9.88 1.25 6.15
C ILE A 147 -8.39 1.02 5.83
N LEU A 148 -7.48 1.61 6.60
CA LEU A 148 -6.05 1.43 6.39
C LEU A 148 -5.54 0.08 6.89
N PHE A 149 -6.11 -0.42 7.98
CA PHE A 149 -5.56 -1.57 8.68
C PHE A 149 -5.87 -2.90 7.99
N ASP A 150 -7.00 -3.02 7.31
CA ASP A 150 -7.31 -4.23 6.53
C ASP A 150 -6.33 -4.42 5.38
N ASP A 151 -5.92 -3.37 4.69
CA ASP A 151 -4.91 -3.42 3.64
C ASP A 151 -3.49 -3.64 4.18
N VAL A 152 -3.16 -3.07 5.34
CA VAL A 152 -1.92 -3.42 6.05
C VAL A 152 -1.86 -4.92 6.36
N LEU A 153 -2.95 -5.51 6.82
CA LEU A 153 -3.03 -6.95 7.06
C LEU A 153 -2.90 -7.77 5.77
N ALA A 154 -3.51 -7.32 4.67
CA ALA A 154 -3.35 -7.94 3.35
C ALA A 154 -1.88 -7.89 2.89
N GLY A 155 -1.19 -6.75 3.11
CA GLY A 155 0.24 -6.59 2.88
C GLY A 155 1.10 -7.53 3.73
N ILE A 156 0.78 -7.69 5.02
CA ILE A 156 1.47 -8.63 5.93
C ILE A 156 1.26 -10.08 5.48
N TYR A 157 0.07 -10.47 5.05
CA TYR A 157 -0.17 -11.82 4.52
C TYR A 157 0.63 -12.09 3.26
N THR A 158 0.68 -11.10 2.37
CA THR A 158 1.53 -11.16 1.17
C THR A 158 3.00 -11.36 1.55
N LEU A 159 3.48 -10.59 2.53
CA LEU A 159 4.85 -10.71 3.06
C LEU A 159 5.14 -12.12 3.60
N ILE A 160 4.24 -12.71 4.38
CA ILE A 160 4.40 -14.06 4.94
C ILE A 160 4.54 -15.11 3.81
N ILE A 161 3.70 -15.02 2.77
CA ILE A 161 3.80 -15.95 1.64
C ILE A 161 5.09 -15.73 0.85
N LEU A 162 5.51 -14.50 0.63
CA LEU A 162 6.77 -14.19 -0.05
C LEU A 162 7.99 -14.70 0.74
N LEU A 163 7.98 -14.54 2.08
CA LEU A 163 9.00 -15.14 2.97
C LEU A 163 9.10 -16.65 2.76
N PHE A 164 7.95 -17.33 2.77
CA PHE A 164 7.92 -18.78 2.56
C PHE A 164 8.47 -19.15 1.17
N LEU A 165 8.07 -18.44 0.13
CA LEU A 165 8.56 -18.69 -1.24
C LEU A 165 10.08 -18.48 -1.33
N VAL A 166 10.60 -17.39 -0.81
CA VAL A 166 12.06 -17.14 -0.79
C VAL A 166 12.78 -18.23 -0.03
N PHE A 167 12.30 -18.62 1.16
CA PHE A 167 12.93 -19.68 1.97
C PHE A 167 12.97 -21.06 1.29
N VAL A 168 11.94 -21.40 0.50
CA VAL A 168 11.88 -22.70 -0.20
C VAL A 168 12.74 -22.71 -1.47
N THR A 169 13.02 -21.55 -2.06
CA THR A 169 13.79 -21.42 -3.32
C THR A 169 15.28 -21.14 -3.10
N THR A 170 15.69 -20.86 -1.86
CA THR A 170 17.09 -20.65 -1.46
C THR A 170 17.68 -21.92 -0.87
#